data_cbf37d89e91e8e0984001c48a45d8524
#
_entry.id   cbf37d89e91e8e0984001c48a45d8524
#
_cell.length_a   1.000
_cell.length_b   1.000
_cell.length_c   1.000
_cell.angle_alpha   90.00
_cell.angle_beta   90.00
_cell.angle_gamma   90.00
#
_symmetry.space_group_name_H-M   'P 1'
#
loop_
_entity.id
_entity.type
_entity.pdbx_description
1 polymer ?
#
loop_
_entity_poly.entity_id
_entity_poly.type
_entity_poly.pdbx_seq_one_letter_code
_entity_poly.pdbx_strand_id
1 'polypeptide(L)'
;KKRFPLTYAKQGGLRMQHVIATASELTGGKAIVTTDVGQHQMWVAQFFHINYPRQLHSSGGAGTMGFGFPAAIGAAFGNETGWPVLSFSGDGGFQMTEAELATAAIHKLPIKIFVMDNKYLGMVRQWQELFYDHRYSSVDMMGNPDFVKLAEAYGIPGLRIKRPAD
;
A
#
# COMPACT_ATOMS: atom_id res chain seq x y z
N LYS A 1 7.98 -11.41 -17.08
CA LYS A 1 8.62 -10.09 -16.97
C LYS A 1 9.75 -9.90 -17.99
N LYS A 2 10.65 -10.88 -18.23
CA LYS A 2 11.75 -10.73 -19.21
C LYS A 2 11.27 -10.47 -20.64
N ARG A 3 10.19 -11.14 -21.10
CA ARG A 3 9.63 -10.98 -22.46
C ARG A 3 8.83 -9.69 -22.63
N PHE A 4 8.16 -9.24 -21.58
CA PHE A 4 7.37 -8.02 -21.55
C PHE A 4 7.72 -7.23 -20.28
N PRO A 5 8.78 -6.40 -20.31
CA PRO A 5 9.19 -5.62 -19.16
C PRO A 5 8.11 -4.62 -18.79
N LEU A 6 7.72 -4.64 -17.52
CA LEU A 6 6.79 -3.67 -16.98
C LEU A 6 7.53 -2.35 -16.76
N THR A 7 7.00 -1.28 -17.27
CA THR A 7 7.58 0.06 -17.14
C THR A 7 6.56 1.05 -16.63
N TYR A 8 7.01 2.11 -16.01
CA TYR A 8 6.19 3.25 -15.62
C TYR A 8 6.94 4.56 -15.91
N ALA A 9 6.20 5.66 -16.09
CA ALA A 9 6.81 6.95 -16.37
C ALA A 9 7.58 7.43 -15.13
N LYS A 10 8.89 7.68 -15.28
CA LYS A 10 9.76 8.18 -14.20
C LYS A 10 9.75 9.71 -14.08
N GLN A 11 9.20 10.40 -15.07
CA GLN A 11 9.06 11.85 -15.11
C GLN A 11 7.63 12.28 -14.76
N GLY A 12 7.46 13.55 -14.35
CA GLY A 12 6.15 14.13 -14.10
C GLY A 12 5.61 13.95 -12.66
N GLY A 13 6.50 13.77 -11.68
CA GLY A 13 6.15 13.72 -10.25
C GLY A 13 6.24 12.32 -9.63
N LEU A 14 5.91 12.25 -8.35
CA LEU A 14 5.90 11.00 -7.61
C LEU A 14 4.78 10.08 -8.12
N ARG A 15 5.12 8.84 -8.37
CA ARG A 15 4.16 7.79 -8.71
C ARG A 15 4.23 6.67 -7.67
N MET A 16 3.10 6.01 -7.43
CA MET A 16 3.03 4.90 -6.46
C MET A 16 3.98 3.76 -6.83
N GLN A 17 4.17 3.49 -8.13
CA GLN A 17 5.16 2.54 -8.62
C GLN A 17 6.59 2.89 -8.21
N HIS A 18 6.94 4.18 -8.13
CA HIS A 18 8.23 4.65 -7.60
C HIS A 18 8.43 4.22 -6.15
N VAL A 19 7.45 4.51 -5.29
CA VAL A 19 7.51 4.14 -3.86
C VAL A 19 7.72 2.64 -3.69
N ILE A 20 6.96 1.83 -4.43
CA ILE A 20 7.02 0.37 -4.37
C ILE A 20 8.39 -0.14 -4.86
N ALA A 21 8.88 0.35 -6.00
CA ALA A 21 10.15 -0.05 -6.55
C ALA A 21 11.32 0.34 -5.61
N THR A 22 11.30 1.56 -5.08
CA THR A 22 12.31 2.04 -4.12
C THR A 22 12.30 1.21 -2.84
N ALA A 23 11.12 0.90 -2.29
CA ALA A 23 11.02 0.03 -1.11
C ALA A 23 11.58 -1.38 -1.38
N SER A 24 11.34 -1.92 -2.58
CA SER A 24 11.90 -3.20 -3.01
C SER A 24 13.42 -3.15 -3.12
N GLU A 25 13.97 -2.08 -3.70
CA GLU A 25 15.42 -1.87 -3.85
C GLU A 25 16.10 -1.71 -2.49
N LEU A 26 15.57 -0.85 -1.62
CA LEU A 26 16.11 -0.59 -0.28
C LEU A 26 16.14 -1.82 0.62
N THR A 27 15.18 -2.72 0.46
CA THR A 27 15.14 -3.99 1.22
C THR A 27 15.90 -5.12 0.54
N GLY A 28 16.43 -4.91 -0.66
CA GLY A 28 17.00 -5.98 -1.48
C GLY A 28 15.99 -7.10 -1.76
N GLY A 29 14.70 -6.78 -1.74
CA GLY A 29 13.61 -7.76 -1.84
C GLY A 29 13.45 -8.65 -0.60
N LYS A 30 14.09 -8.33 0.52
CA LYS A 30 13.96 -9.04 1.81
C LYS A 30 13.03 -8.26 2.73
N ALA A 31 11.74 -8.41 2.53
CA ALA A 31 10.70 -7.86 3.38
C ALA A 31 9.49 -8.78 3.38
N ILE A 32 8.72 -8.79 4.45
CA ILE A 32 7.36 -9.34 4.45
C ILE A 32 6.44 -8.23 3.95
N VAL A 33 5.69 -8.49 2.90
CA VAL A 33 4.87 -7.49 2.22
C VAL A 33 3.41 -7.85 2.34
N THR A 34 2.59 -6.92 2.79
CA THR A 34 1.14 -7.04 2.74
C THR A 34 0.56 -5.99 1.81
N THR A 35 -0.50 -6.34 1.10
CA THR A 35 -1.22 -5.37 0.27
C THR A 35 -2.69 -5.34 0.62
N ASP A 36 -3.23 -4.16 0.64
CA ASP A 36 -4.67 -3.98 0.51
C ASP A 36 -5.11 -4.18 -0.94
N VAL A 37 -6.39 -3.98 -1.24
CA VAL A 37 -6.98 -4.24 -2.55
C VAL A 37 -7.13 -2.95 -3.34
N GLY A 38 -6.64 -2.96 -4.58
CA GLY A 38 -6.70 -1.81 -5.49
C GLY A 38 -5.55 -1.79 -6.49
N GLN A 39 -5.33 -0.64 -7.12
CA GLN A 39 -4.24 -0.47 -8.09
C GLN A 39 -2.86 -0.74 -7.46
N HIS A 40 -2.64 -0.32 -6.21
CA HIS A 40 -1.41 -0.57 -5.46
C HIS A 40 -1.10 -2.06 -5.32
N GLN A 41 -2.11 -2.91 -5.14
CA GLN A 41 -1.97 -4.36 -5.10
C GLN A 41 -1.36 -4.91 -6.40
N MET A 42 -1.87 -4.45 -7.55
CA MET A 42 -1.33 -4.83 -8.85
C MET A 42 0.10 -4.31 -9.03
N TRP A 43 0.39 -3.09 -8.60
CA TRP A 43 1.73 -2.52 -8.73
C TRP A 43 2.74 -3.19 -7.81
N VAL A 44 2.37 -3.62 -6.60
CA VAL A 44 3.25 -4.44 -5.75
C VAL A 44 3.59 -5.75 -6.46
N ALA A 45 2.59 -6.45 -7.00
CA ALA A 45 2.82 -7.69 -7.76
C ALA A 45 3.73 -7.49 -8.99
N GLN A 46 3.71 -6.28 -9.57
CA GLN A 46 4.50 -5.95 -10.76
C GLN A 46 5.93 -5.49 -10.44
N PHE A 47 6.09 -4.61 -9.45
CA PHE A 47 7.32 -3.86 -9.21
C PHE A 47 8.08 -4.23 -7.94
N PHE A 48 7.45 -4.90 -6.97
CA PHE A 48 8.18 -5.44 -5.83
C PHE A 48 8.81 -6.80 -6.19
N HIS A 49 10.05 -7.01 -5.80
CA HIS A 49 10.76 -8.28 -6.03
C HIS A 49 10.39 -9.28 -4.93
N ILE A 50 9.51 -10.22 -5.26
CA ILE A 50 9.11 -11.33 -4.40
C ILE A 50 9.97 -12.54 -4.74
N ASN A 51 10.88 -12.89 -3.86
CA ASN A 51 11.89 -13.93 -4.10
C ASN A 51 11.68 -15.19 -3.25
N TYR A 52 10.86 -15.11 -2.21
CA TYR A 52 10.68 -16.17 -1.23
C TYR A 52 9.22 -16.56 -1.07
N PRO A 53 8.92 -17.84 -0.75
CA PRO A 53 7.59 -18.27 -0.38
C PRO A 53 7.08 -17.50 0.86
N ARG A 54 5.78 -17.24 0.93
CA ARG A 54 5.12 -16.54 2.05
C ARG A 54 5.62 -15.12 2.33
N GLN A 55 6.28 -14.50 1.36
CA GLN A 55 6.77 -13.12 1.46
C GLN A 55 5.66 -12.10 1.19
N LEU A 56 4.70 -12.43 0.30
CA LEU A 56 3.59 -11.56 -0.07
C LEU A 56 2.27 -12.12 0.46
N HIS A 57 1.56 -11.28 1.23
CA HIS A 57 0.21 -11.56 1.73
C HIS A 57 -0.78 -10.57 1.10
N SER A 58 -1.79 -11.09 0.43
CA SER A 58 -2.73 -10.29 -0.34
C SER A 58 -4.06 -10.99 -0.44
N SER A 59 -5.16 -10.25 -0.34
CA SER A 59 -6.51 -10.77 -0.58
C SER A 59 -6.78 -10.88 -2.09
N GLY A 60 -6.04 -11.77 -2.77
CA GLY A 60 -6.12 -11.94 -4.23
C GLY A 60 -7.36 -12.69 -4.73
N GLY A 61 -8.00 -13.46 -3.87
CA GLY A 61 -9.21 -14.22 -4.20
C GLY A 61 -10.48 -13.43 -3.95
N ALA A 62 -10.76 -13.12 -2.68
CA ALA A 62 -11.98 -12.40 -2.29
C ALA A 62 -11.91 -10.89 -2.58
N GLY A 63 -10.71 -10.32 -2.71
CA GLY A 63 -10.54 -8.89 -2.97
C GLY A 63 -11.05 -8.01 -1.82
N THR A 64 -10.75 -8.41 -0.58
CA THR A 64 -11.26 -7.73 0.61
C THR A 64 -10.49 -6.45 0.88
N MET A 65 -11.10 -5.29 0.68
CA MET A 65 -10.56 -4.00 1.12
C MET A 65 -10.47 -3.96 2.65
N GLY A 66 -9.42 -3.32 3.17
CA GLY A 66 -9.12 -3.31 4.61
C GLY A 66 -8.28 -4.50 5.08
N PHE A 67 -7.93 -5.46 4.22
CA PHE A 67 -7.11 -6.62 4.56
C PHE A 67 -5.65 -6.25 4.85
N GLY A 68 -5.09 -5.28 4.13
CA GLY A 68 -3.64 -5.07 4.06
C GLY A 68 -2.98 -4.74 5.39
N PHE A 69 -3.51 -3.79 6.12
CA PHE A 69 -2.93 -3.35 7.39
C PHE A 69 -3.10 -4.38 8.53
N PRO A 70 -4.30 -4.95 8.79
CA PRO A 70 -4.43 -6.02 9.77
C PRO A 70 -3.55 -7.24 9.47
N ALA A 71 -3.39 -7.60 8.20
CA ALA A 71 -2.48 -8.66 7.80
C ALA A 71 -1.01 -8.33 8.15
N ALA A 72 -0.61 -7.05 8.05
CA ALA A 72 0.73 -6.61 8.46
C ALA A 72 0.94 -6.74 9.97
N ILE A 73 -0.09 -6.47 10.77
CA ILE A 73 -0.06 -6.69 12.22
C ILE A 73 0.18 -8.17 12.53
N GLY A 74 -0.61 -9.06 11.93
CA GLY A 74 -0.40 -10.50 12.06
C GLY A 74 0.98 -10.95 11.61
N ALA A 75 1.44 -10.43 10.47
CA ALA A 75 2.78 -10.72 9.95
C ALA A 75 3.88 -10.23 10.91
N ALA A 76 3.71 -9.08 11.55
CA ALA A 76 4.69 -8.56 12.51
C ALA A 76 4.79 -9.42 13.77
N PHE A 77 3.67 -9.94 14.27
CA PHE A 77 3.67 -10.86 15.41
C PHE A 77 4.31 -12.22 15.07
N GLY A 78 4.09 -12.74 13.86
CA GLY A 78 4.63 -14.03 13.41
C GLY A 78 5.99 -13.93 12.71
N ASN A 79 6.64 -12.78 12.74
CA ASN A 79 7.87 -12.57 11.99
C ASN A 79 9.10 -13.12 12.71
N GLU A 80 9.55 -14.28 12.31
CA GLU A 80 10.79 -14.92 12.78
C GLU A 80 12.00 -14.60 11.89
N THR A 81 11.81 -13.89 10.74
CA THR A 81 12.87 -13.65 9.76
C THR A 81 13.76 -12.46 10.10
N GLY A 82 13.29 -11.56 10.96
CA GLY A 82 13.92 -10.26 11.21
C GLY A 82 13.79 -9.26 10.04
N TRP A 83 13.06 -9.61 8.97
CA TRP A 83 12.84 -8.72 7.84
C TRP A 83 11.83 -7.62 8.17
N PRO A 84 11.92 -6.43 7.56
CA PRO A 84 10.91 -5.41 7.75
C PRO A 84 9.55 -5.88 7.23
N VAL A 85 8.49 -5.48 7.92
CA VAL A 85 7.11 -5.68 7.47
C VAL A 85 6.64 -4.38 6.80
N LEU A 86 6.26 -4.49 5.52
CA LEU A 86 5.80 -3.39 4.69
C LEU A 86 4.33 -3.60 4.32
N SER A 87 3.47 -2.65 4.67
CA SER A 87 2.05 -2.65 4.31
C SER A 87 1.78 -1.59 3.25
N PHE A 88 1.28 -2.00 2.09
CA PHE A 88 0.86 -1.08 1.03
C PHE A 88 -0.68 -1.07 0.95
N SER A 89 -1.28 0.06 1.28
CA SER A 89 -2.73 0.25 1.30
C SER A 89 -3.12 1.48 0.49
N GLY A 90 -4.23 1.41 -0.22
CA GLY A 90 -4.88 2.61 -0.75
C GLY A 90 -5.55 3.38 0.37
N ASP A 91 -5.80 4.66 0.14
CA ASP A 91 -6.47 5.57 1.09
C ASP A 91 -7.85 5.04 1.52
N GLY A 92 -8.65 4.54 0.59
CA GLY A 92 -9.97 3.98 0.91
C GLY A 92 -9.91 2.68 1.71
N GLY A 93 -8.99 1.76 1.36
CA GLY A 93 -8.84 0.50 2.08
C GLY A 93 -8.26 0.70 3.47
N PHE A 94 -7.29 1.61 3.63
CA PHE A 94 -6.71 1.92 4.93
C PHE A 94 -7.74 2.46 5.92
N GLN A 95 -8.64 3.36 5.49
CA GLN A 95 -9.70 3.89 6.34
C GLN A 95 -10.67 2.84 6.88
N MET A 96 -10.81 1.70 6.20
CA MET A 96 -11.70 0.63 6.68
C MET A 96 -11.18 -0.04 7.96
N THR A 97 -9.87 0.04 8.22
CA THR A 97 -9.21 -0.63 9.35
C THR A 97 -8.18 0.27 10.05
N GLU A 98 -8.27 1.59 9.88
CA GLU A 98 -7.34 2.55 10.51
C GLU A 98 -7.35 2.49 12.04
N ALA A 99 -8.46 2.04 12.64
CA ALA A 99 -8.56 1.83 14.09
C ALA A 99 -7.51 0.83 14.62
N GLU A 100 -7.01 -0.07 13.77
CA GLU A 100 -5.93 -1.00 14.12
C GLU A 100 -4.57 -0.33 14.36
N LEU A 101 -4.45 0.98 14.07
CA LEU A 101 -3.30 1.77 14.52
C LEU A 101 -3.14 1.70 16.05
N ALA A 102 -4.23 1.56 16.80
CA ALA A 102 -4.18 1.34 18.24
C ALA A 102 -3.39 0.06 18.59
N THR A 103 -3.69 -1.05 17.92
CA THR A 103 -3.00 -2.32 18.11
C THR A 103 -1.51 -2.20 17.78
N ALA A 104 -1.20 -1.58 16.64
CA ALA A 104 0.18 -1.38 16.21
C ALA A 104 0.97 -0.49 17.19
N ALA A 105 0.35 0.57 17.70
CA ALA A 105 0.97 1.50 18.66
C ALA A 105 1.21 0.85 20.02
N ILE A 106 0.19 0.18 20.61
CA ILE A 106 0.26 -0.47 21.91
C ILE A 106 1.38 -1.52 21.93
N HIS A 107 1.49 -2.31 20.88
CA HIS A 107 2.48 -3.37 20.75
C HIS A 107 3.81 -2.89 20.13
N LYS A 108 3.92 -1.61 19.77
CA LYS A 108 5.12 -1.00 19.15
C LYS A 108 5.62 -1.81 17.94
N LEU A 109 4.70 -2.24 17.11
CA LEU A 109 5.02 -3.12 15.98
C LEU A 109 5.87 -2.40 14.91
N PRO A 110 6.99 -2.97 14.48
CA PRO A 110 7.92 -2.33 13.54
C PRO A 110 7.41 -2.43 12.08
N ILE A 111 6.18 -2.00 11.84
CA ILE A 111 5.55 -2.01 10.52
C ILE A 111 5.81 -0.68 9.82
N LYS A 112 6.13 -0.72 8.53
CA LYS A 112 6.14 0.46 7.65
C LYS A 112 4.86 0.48 6.83
N ILE A 113 3.98 1.43 7.12
CA ILE A 113 2.67 1.57 6.48
C ILE A 113 2.77 2.63 5.38
N PHE A 114 2.53 2.23 4.13
CA PHE A 114 2.48 3.10 2.98
C PHE A 114 1.01 3.32 2.59
N VAL A 115 0.46 4.48 2.94
CA VAL A 115 -0.88 4.89 2.48
C VAL A 115 -0.76 5.58 1.13
N MET A 116 -1.22 4.92 0.08
CA MET A 116 -1.19 5.39 -1.31
C MET A 116 -2.39 6.31 -1.56
N ASP A 117 -2.26 7.55 -1.10
CA ASP A 117 -3.34 8.56 -1.11
C ASP A 117 -3.46 9.24 -2.48
N ASN A 118 -4.33 8.72 -3.34
CA ASN A 118 -4.66 9.30 -4.63
C ASN A 118 -6.03 9.99 -4.66
N LYS A 119 -6.74 10.03 -3.54
CA LYS A 119 -8.08 10.60 -3.39
C LYS A 119 -9.18 9.89 -4.18
N TYR A 120 -8.96 8.63 -4.55
CA TYR A 120 -9.94 7.86 -5.31
C TYR A 120 -9.89 6.37 -4.96
N LEU A 121 -11.04 5.71 -5.08
CA LEU A 121 -11.09 4.25 -5.23
C LEU A 121 -10.55 3.92 -6.63
N GLY A 122 -9.21 3.90 -6.73
CA GLY A 122 -8.49 4.01 -8.01
C GLY A 122 -8.80 2.89 -9.00
N MET A 123 -8.98 1.64 -8.55
CA MET A 123 -9.32 0.53 -9.43
C MET A 123 -10.74 0.66 -9.99
N VAL A 124 -11.71 1.03 -9.16
CA VAL A 124 -13.09 1.24 -9.59
C VAL A 124 -13.16 2.38 -10.59
N ARG A 125 -12.49 3.50 -10.30
CA ARG A 125 -12.40 4.64 -11.22
C ARG A 125 -11.78 4.23 -12.56
N GLN A 126 -10.71 3.45 -12.55
CA GLN A 126 -10.06 2.95 -13.76
C GLN A 126 -11.03 2.15 -14.64
N TRP A 127 -11.87 1.31 -14.05
CA TRP A 127 -12.89 0.58 -14.78
C TRP A 127 -13.97 1.48 -15.37
N GLN A 128 -14.40 2.48 -14.60
CA GLN A 128 -15.36 3.47 -15.09
C GLN A 128 -14.79 4.27 -16.26
N GLU A 129 -13.49 4.58 -16.21
CA GLU A 129 -12.79 5.26 -17.30
C GLU A 129 -12.69 4.37 -18.58
N LEU A 130 -12.29 3.10 -18.41
CA LEU A 130 -12.01 2.21 -19.53
C LEU A 130 -13.27 1.59 -20.17
N PHE A 131 -14.32 1.35 -19.39
CA PHE A 131 -15.47 0.52 -19.83
C PHE A 131 -16.82 1.20 -19.68
N TYR A 132 -16.89 2.36 -19.04
CA TYR A 132 -18.15 3.05 -18.74
C TYR A 132 -18.16 4.52 -19.18
N ASP A 133 -17.46 4.85 -20.27
CA ASP A 133 -17.45 6.17 -20.90
C ASP A 133 -17.21 7.32 -19.90
N HIS A 134 -16.26 7.15 -18.96
CA HIS A 134 -15.93 8.13 -17.91
C HIS A 134 -17.13 8.49 -16.99
N ARG A 135 -18.13 7.64 -16.89
CA ARG A 135 -19.27 7.83 -15.97
C ARG A 135 -18.84 7.51 -14.52
N TYR A 136 -18.17 8.46 -13.91
CA TYR A 136 -17.65 8.30 -12.53
C TYR A 136 -18.78 8.37 -11.51
N SER A 137 -18.81 7.43 -10.56
CA SER A 137 -19.78 7.39 -9.47
C SER A 137 -19.14 6.75 -8.25
N SER A 138 -19.33 7.39 -7.09
CA SER A 138 -18.95 6.87 -5.76
C SER A 138 -17.48 6.44 -5.63
N VAL A 139 -16.57 7.11 -6.33
CA VAL A 139 -15.13 6.80 -6.32
C VAL A 139 -14.26 7.91 -5.74
N ASP A 140 -14.88 9.05 -5.44
CA ASP A 140 -14.20 10.23 -4.91
C ASP A 140 -13.93 10.07 -3.40
N MET A 141 -12.68 10.34 -2.99
CA MET A 141 -12.20 10.29 -1.62
C MET A 141 -11.60 11.64 -1.18
N MET A 142 -12.10 12.75 -1.76
CA MET A 142 -11.58 14.10 -1.45
C MET A 142 -11.74 14.51 0.02
N GLY A 143 -12.63 13.86 0.76
CA GLY A 143 -12.83 14.03 2.21
C GLY A 143 -11.87 13.22 3.09
N ASN A 144 -10.83 12.60 2.55
CA ASN A 144 -9.85 11.83 3.33
C ASN A 144 -9.28 12.65 4.50
N PRO A 145 -9.05 12.01 5.66
CA PRO A 145 -8.33 12.63 6.76
C PRO A 145 -6.88 12.93 6.38
N ASP A 146 -6.22 13.76 7.17
CA ASP A 146 -4.78 13.89 7.13
C ASP A 146 -4.15 12.65 7.81
N PHE A 147 -3.68 11.69 7.02
CA PHE A 147 -3.12 10.43 7.54
C PHE A 147 -1.86 10.63 8.39
N VAL A 148 -1.11 11.72 8.20
CA VAL A 148 0.03 12.05 9.07
C VAL A 148 -0.46 12.43 10.45
N LYS A 149 -1.44 13.34 10.54
CA LYS A 149 -2.05 13.73 11.83
C LYS A 149 -2.77 12.55 12.49
N LEU A 150 -3.38 11.68 11.71
CA LEU A 150 -4.01 10.46 12.22
C LEU A 150 -2.96 9.55 12.88
N ALA A 151 -1.83 9.29 12.22
CA ALA A 151 -0.72 8.52 12.80
C ALA A 151 -0.20 9.17 14.08
N GLU A 152 0.02 10.48 14.08
CA GLU A 152 0.47 11.26 15.24
C GLU A 152 -0.50 11.15 16.44
N ALA A 153 -1.82 11.13 16.18
CA ALA A 153 -2.83 10.95 17.22
C ALA A 153 -2.72 9.59 17.93
N TYR A 154 -2.19 8.58 17.26
CA TYR A 154 -1.85 7.27 17.85
C TYR A 154 -0.41 7.19 18.38
N GLY A 155 0.35 8.29 18.36
CA GLY A 155 1.77 8.30 18.77
C GLY A 155 2.71 7.61 17.77
N ILE A 156 2.27 7.41 16.53
CA ILE A 156 3.05 6.80 15.45
C ILE A 156 3.64 7.92 14.58
N PRO A 157 4.95 7.95 14.31
CA PRO A 157 5.54 8.94 13.41
C PRO A 157 4.97 8.82 12.00
N GLY A 158 4.48 9.95 11.45
CA GLY A 158 3.97 10.03 10.09
C GLY A 158 4.85 10.91 9.20
N LEU A 159 5.07 10.49 7.97
CA LEU A 159 5.82 11.25 6.97
C LEU A 159 5.00 11.40 5.69
N ARG A 160 5.08 12.58 5.07
CA ARG A 160 4.41 12.85 3.79
C ARG A 160 5.43 12.94 2.68
N ILE A 161 5.35 11.99 1.75
CA ILE A 161 6.20 11.93 0.56
C ILE A 161 5.44 12.55 -0.61
N LYS A 162 5.99 13.58 -1.25
CA LYS A 162 5.39 14.29 -2.39
C LYS A 162 6.26 14.26 -3.65
N ARG A 163 7.54 14.01 -3.50
CA ARG A 163 8.52 14.02 -4.60
C ARG A 163 9.38 12.76 -4.55
N PRO A 164 9.93 12.32 -5.67
CA PRO A 164 10.83 11.16 -5.68
C PRO A 164 12.10 11.32 -4.82
N ALA A 165 12.45 12.56 -4.46
CA ALA A 165 13.62 12.86 -3.63
C ALA A 165 13.32 12.93 -2.12
N ASP A 166 12.04 12.87 -1.72
CA ASP A 166 11.66 12.84 -0.31
C ASP A 166 11.84 11.42 0.22
#